data_28c05f6a7f2b93ac6773a5a838794052
#
_entry.id   28c05f6a7f2b93ac6773a5a838794052
#
_cell.length_a   1.000
_cell.length_b   1.000
_cell.length_c   1.000
_cell.angle_alpha   90.00
_cell.angle_beta   90.00
_cell.angle_gamma   90.00
#
_symmetry.space_group_name_H-M   'P 1'
#
loop_
_entity.id
_entity.type
_entity.pdbx_description
1 polymer ?
#
loop_
_entity_poly.entity_id
_entity_poly.type
_entity_poly.pdbx_seq_one_letter_code
_entity_poly.pdbx_strand_id
1 'polypeptide(L)'
;MKFANQTLKGVIDPQARHWFDIGSEMVDIIGGLPKRDERDFGRAAEAFDILLGTAKAQGKMVHAHVDQFNLSSEYETEMLAHKTIEHGMQGQVVAIHGISIGAHSKMYRQRLYSLLKEAKVMMVCCPTAWIDTARTESIGPMHNSMTPVDELVPAGVTVALGTDNVCDAMVPWSAGDMWHELQLLATGCRFDDFDALVKIATENGRKALGLDKGE
;
A
#
# COMPACT_ATOMS: atom_id res chain seq x y z
N MET A 1 2.56 -10.09 17.33
CA MET A 1 3.20 -9.76 16.03
C MET A 1 2.34 -10.35 14.93
N LYS A 2 2.11 -9.64 13.84
CA LYS A 2 1.36 -10.12 12.66
C LYS A 2 2.31 -10.33 11.49
N PHE A 3 2.17 -11.43 10.77
CA PHE A 3 2.97 -11.76 9.60
C PHE A 3 2.12 -11.73 8.34
N ALA A 4 2.68 -11.21 7.25
CA ALA A 4 2.11 -11.29 5.92
C ALA A 4 3.03 -12.13 5.01
N ASN A 5 2.45 -12.90 4.09
CA ASN A 5 3.20 -13.55 3.03
C ASN A 5 3.39 -12.59 1.85
N GLN A 6 4.43 -12.83 1.08
CA GLN A 6 4.64 -12.16 -0.20
C GLN A 6 5.47 -13.02 -1.12
N THR A 7 5.00 -13.19 -2.35
CA THR A 7 5.75 -13.86 -3.41
C THR A 7 6.35 -12.82 -4.36
N LEU A 8 7.67 -12.80 -4.50
CA LEU A 8 8.37 -11.83 -5.33
C LEU A 8 8.07 -11.92 -6.83
N LYS A 9 7.54 -13.06 -7.28
CA LYS A 9 7.10 -13.29 -8.68
C LYS A 9 5.60 -13.09 -8.90
N GLY A 10 4.89 -12.56 -7.90
CA GLY A 10 3.43 -12.46 -7.95
C GLY A 10 2.72 -13.78 -7.63
N VAL A 11 1.48 -13.92 -8.09
CA VAL A 11 0.62 -15.09 -7.81
C VAL A 11 0.08 -15.77 -9.06
N ILE A 12 0.40 -15.26 -10.26
CA ILE A 12 -0.01 -15.85 -11.55
C ILE A 12 0.99 -16.90 -12.04
N ASP A 13 2.28 -16.71 -11.78
CA ASP A 13 3.28 -17.73 -12.06
C ASP A 13 2.96 -19.01 -11.28
N PRO A 14 2.87 -20.19 -11.95
CA PRO A 14 2.44 -21.43 -11.29
C PRO A 14 3.34 -21.86 -10.11
N GLN A 15 4.64 -21.58 -10.19
CA GLN A 15 5.57 -21.90 -9.11
C GLN A 15 5.40 -20.94 -7.93
N ALA A 16 5.26 -19.63 -8.22
CA ALA A 16 4.97 -18.63 -7.21
C ALA A 16 3.62 -18.88 -6.55
N ARG A 17 2.61 -19.29 -7.32
CA ARG A 17 1.28 -19.64 -6.83
C ARG A 17 1.33 -20.80 -5.84
N HIS A 18 2.08 -21.83 -6.11
CA HIS A 18 2.27 -22.94 -5.18
C HIS A 18 2.78 -22.47 -3.80
N TRP A 19 3.79 -21.61 -3.81
CA TRP A 19 4.34 -21.06 -2.56
C TRP A 19 3.41 -20.05 -1.89
N PHE A 20 2.67 -19.29 -2.68
CA PHE A 20 1.64 -18.39 -2.16
C PHE A 20 0.56 -19.18 -1.41
N ASP A 21 0.05 -20.27 -2.00
CA ASP A 21 -1.00 -21.08 -1.39
C ASP A 21 -0.55 -21.65 -0.05
N ILE A 22 0.67 -22.22 0.03
CA ILE A 22 1.24 -22.73 1.29
C ILE A 22 1.44 -21.58 2.30
N GLY A 23 2.07 -20.47 1.88
CA GLY A 23 2.36 -19.35 2.75
C GLY A 23 1.10 -18.66 3.28
N SER A 24 0.03 -18.64 2.49
CA SER A 24 -1.23 -18.02 2.88
C SER A 24 -1.87 -18.67 4.11
N GLU A 25 -1.67 -19.98 4.29
CA GLU A 25 -2.18 -20.70 5.46
C GLU A 25 -1.39 -20.39 6.74
N MET A 26 -0.11 -20.06 6.60
CA MET A 26 0.84 -19.86 7.71
C MET A 26 0.85 -18.46 8.31
N VAL A 27 0.28 -17.47 7.62
CA VAL A 27 0.38 -16.05 7.98
C VAL A 27 -0.92 -15.48 8.54
N ASP A 28 -0.85 -14.33 9.17
CA ASP A 28 -2.01 -13.59 9.70
C ASP A 28 -2.70 -12.72 8.64
N ILE A 29 -1.95 -12.27 7.63
CA ILE A 29 -2.36 -11.28 6.63
C ILE A 29 -1.92 -11.80 5.25
N ILE A 30 -2.80 -11.71 4.26
CA ILE A 30 -2.46 -12.04 2.88
C ILE A 30 -1.74 -10.87 2.24
N GLY A 31 -0.49 -11.06 1.90
CA GLY A 31 0.33 -10.06 1.21
C GLY A 31 0.40 -10.28 -0.30
N GLY A 32 0.56 -9.21 -1.06
CA GLY A 32 0.67 -9.31 -2.52
C GLY A 32 1.43 -8.18 -3.18
N LEU A 33 1.94 -8.47 -4.39
CA LEU A 33 2.68 -7.56 -5.24
C LEU A 33 2.15 -7.62 -6.68
N PRO A 34 0.90 -7.18 -6.93
CA PRO A 34 0.22 -7.34 -8.22
C PRO A 34 0.94 -6.68 -9.40
N LYS A 35 1.81 -5.71 -9.13
CA LYS A 35 2.70 -5.11 -10.14
C LYS A 35 3.58 -6.15 -10.85
N ARG A 36 3.97 -7.21 -10.16
CA ARG A 36 4.74 -8.31 -10.77
C ARG A 36 3.90 -9.10 -11.76
N ASP A 37 2.66 -9.38 -11.38
CA ASP A 37 1.70 -10.09 -12.24
C ASP A 37 1.32 -9.24 -13.46
N GLU A 38 1.20 -7.91 -13.31
CA GLU A 38 0.98 -6.99 -14.41
C GLU A 38 2.17 -6.97 -15.38
N ARG A 39 3.37 -6.78 -14.85
CA ARG A 39 4.59 -6.68 -15.66
C ARG A 39 4.85 -7.94 -16.47
N ASP A 40 4.69 -9.11 -15.85
CA ASP A 40 5.13 -10.37 -16.43
C ASP A 40 4.01 -11.05 -17.25
N PHE A 41 2.74 -10.74 -16.95
CA PHE A 41 1.58 -11.44 -17.54
C PHE A 41 0.45 -10.52 -18.01
N GLY A 42 0.44 -9.21 -17.65
CA GLY A 42 -0.69 -8.30 -17.93
C GLY A 42 -1.96 -8.69 -17.14
N ARG A 43 -1.83 -9.25 -15.94
CA ARG A 43 -2.92 -9.90 -15.19
C ARG A 43 -3.03 -9.41 -13.75
N ALA A 44 -2.81 -8.13 -13.49
CA ALA A 44 -2.94 -7.58 -12.13
C ALA A 44 -4.35 -7.76 -11.54
N ALA A 45 -5.39 -7.60 -12.36
CA ALA A 45 -6.77 -7.76 -11.91
C ALA A 45 -7.04 -9.16 -11.36
N GLU A 46 -6.54 -10.19 -12.03
CA GLU A 46 -6.65 -11.58 -11.57
C GLU A 46 -5.81 -11.84 -10.32
N ALA A 47 -4.63 -11.22 -10.21
CA ALA A 47 -3.83 -11.29 -9.01
C ALA A 47 -4.59 -10.74 -7.81
N PHE A 48 -5.26 -9.60 -7.95
CA PHE A 48 -6.13 -9.05 -6.90
C PHE A 48 -7.28 -10.01 -6.55
N ASP A 49 -7.92 -10.64 -7.53
CA ASP A 49 -8.98 -11.62 -7.28
C ASP A 49 -8.46 -12.82 -6.47
N ILE A 50 -7.26 -13.29 -6.75
CA ILE A 50 -6.60 -14.36 -5.99
C ILE A 50 -6.33 -13.91 -4.54
N LEU A 51 -5.72 -12.75 -4.34
CA LEU A 51 -5.39 -12.25 -3.00
C LEU A 51 -6.65 -12.06 -2.16
N LEU A 52 -7.63 -11.35 -2.68
CA LEU A 52 -8.88 -11.03 -1.98
C LEU A 52 -9.73 -12.29 -1.75
N GLY A 53 -9.82 -13.16 -2.74
CA GLY A 53 -10.55 -14.43 -2.62
C GLY A 53 -9.94 -15.34 -1.55
N THR A 54 -8.60 -15.45 -1.53
CA THR A 54 -7.88 -16.23 -0.51
C THR A 54 -8.08 -15.63 0.88
N ALA A 55 -7.92 -14.32 1.02
CA ALA A 55 -8.10 -13.64 2.30
C ALA A 55 -9.53 -13.78 2.83
N LYS A 56 -10.52 -13.60 1.96
CA LYS A 56 -11.95 -13.79 2.32
C LYS A 56 -12.24 -15.19 2.80
N ALA A 57 -11.74 -16.20 2.07
CA ALA A 57 -11.95 -17.61 2.43
C ALA A 57 -11.31 -17.96 3.80
N GLN A 58 -10.20 -17.31 4.15
CA GLN A 58 -9.45 -17.55 5.38
C GLN A 58 -9.78 -16.55 6.51
N GLY A 59 -10.69 -15.58 6.30
CA GLY A 59 -11.04 -14.56 7.28
C GLY A 59 -9.88 -13.63 7.64
N LYS A 60 -8.97 -13.36 6.69
CA LYS A 60 -7.76 -12.54 6.86
C LYS A 60 -7.87 -11.19 6.17
N MET A 61 -7.01 -10.25 6.56
CA MET A 61 -6.82 -8.98 5.85
C MET A 61 -5.93 -9.16 4.61
N VAL A 62 -5.97 -8.18 3.70
CA VAL A 62 -5.06 -8.08 2.55
C VAL A 62 -4.17 -6.85 2.71
N HIS A 63 -2.87 -7.01 2.51
CA HIS A 63 -1.89 -5.96 2.35
C HIS A 63 -1.26 -6.05 0.95
N ALA A 64 -1.55 -5.11 0.08
CA ALA A 64 -1.05 -5.10 -1.29
C ALA A 64 -0.13 -3.90 -1.53
N HIS A 65 1.07 -4.17 -2.08
CA HIS A 65 1.97 -3.13 -2.56
C HIS A 65 1.48 -2.66 -3.93
N VAL A 66 1.17 -1.37 -4.04
CA VAL A 66 0.55 -0.77 -5.22
C VAL A 66 1.14 0.59 -5.53
N ASP A 67 1.19 0.95 -6.81
CA ASP A 67 1.58 2.28 -7.28
C ASP A 67 2.92 2.78 -6.71
N GLN A 68 3.99 1.99 -6.87
CA GLN A 68 5.27 2.19 -6.17
C GLN A 68 6.24 3.13 -6.90
N PHE A 69 6.07 3.36 -8.22
CA PHE A 69 7.15 3.92 -9.06
C PHE A 69 6.99 5.41 -9.40
N ASN A 70 6.04 6.11 -8.78
CA ASN A 70 5.79 7.53 -9.03
C ASN A 70 5.50 7.85 -10.52
N LEU A 71 4.71 7.01 -11.16
CA LEU A 71 4.35 7.10 -12.57
C LEU A 71 2.84 7.27 -12.75
N SER A 72 2.43 8.25 -13.56
CA SER A 72 1.00 8.45 -13.89
C SER A 72 0.38 7.35 -14.76
N SER A 73 1.14 6.34 -15.12
CA SER A 73 0.66 5.13 -15.81
C SER A 73 0.29 4.00 -14.85
N GLU A 74 0.46 4.17 -13.55
CA GLU A 74 0.09 3.18 -12.54
C GLU A 74 -1.31 3.45 -12.01
N TYR A 75 -2.11 2.38 -11.87
CA TYR A 75 -3.51 2.43 -11.47
C TYR A 75 -3.88 1.28 -10.51
N GLU A 76 -2.89 0.66 -9.88
CA GLU A 76 -3.12 -0.51 -9.04
C GLU A 76 -3.94 -0.16 -7.79
N THR A 77 -3.78 1.05 -7.23
CA THR A 77 -4.60 1.51 -6.09
C THR A 77 -6.08 1.64 -6.45
N GLU A 78 -6.39 2.19 -7.63
CA GLU A 78 -7.78 2.27 -8.13
C GLU A 78 -8.36 0.88 -8.35
N MET A 79 -7.59 -0.01 -9.00
CA MET A 79 -7.99 -1.39 -9.23
C MET A 79 -8.23 -2.14 -7.92
N LEU A 80 -7.33 -2.02 -6.94
CA LEU A 80 -7.49 -2.62 -5.61
C LEU A 80 -8.78 -2.16 -4.94
N ALA A 81 -9.10 -0.86 -5.00
CA ALA A 81 -10.30 -0.32 -4.39
C ALA A 81 -11.57 -0.89 -5.04
N HIS A 82 -11.64 -0.97 -6.37
CA HIS A 82 -12.75 -1.63 -7.08
C HIS A 82 -12.88 -3.11 -6.70
N LYS A 83 -11.77 -3.85 -6.74
CA LYS A 83 -11.75 -5.26 -6.35
C LYS A 83 -12.13 -5.49 -4.89
N THR A 84 -11.76 -4.57 -4.00
CA THR A 84 -12.20 -4.62 -2.60
C THR A 84 -13.72 -4.56 -2.47
N ILE A 85 -14.38 -3.70 -3.24
CA ILE A 85 -15.84 -3.59 -3.27
C ILE A 85 -16.46 -4.86 -3.89
N GLU A 86 -15.96 -5.31 -5.04
CA GLU A 86 -16.43 -6.52 -5.73
C GLU A 86 -16.40 -7.77 -4.82
N HIS A 87 -15.34 -7.92 -4.04
CA HIS A 87 -15.18 -9.04 -3.10
C HIS A 87 -15.93 -8.85 -1.76
N GLY A 88 -16.48 -7.65 -1.48
CA GLY A 88 -17.13 -7.35 -0.21
C GLY A 88 -16.15 -7.32 0.98
N MET A 89 -14.92 -6.84 0.76
CA MET A 89 -13.84 -6.80 1.75
C MET A 89 -13.54 -5.39 2.30
N GLN A 90 -14.54 -4.50 2.27
CA GLN A 90 -14.39 -3.14 2.76
C GLN A 90 -13.92 -3.12 4.23
N GLY A 91 -12.88 -2.33 4.50
CA GLY A 91 -12.27 -2.20 5.83
C GLY A 91 -11.32 -3.33 6.22
N GLN A 92 -11.01 -4.25 5.28
CA GLN A 92 -10.09 -5.38 5.49
C GLN A 92 -8.89 -5.33 4.53
N VAL A 93 -8.72 -4.23 3.80
CA VAL A 93 -7.69 -4.09 2.76
C VAL A 93 -6.83 -2.88 3.02
N VAL A 94 -5.54 -3.06 2.86
CA VAL A 94 -4.51 -2.03 3.00
C VAL A 94 -3.74 -1.92 1.70
N ALA A 95 -3.65 -0.72 1.16
CA ALA A 95 -2.77 -0.35 0.06
C ALA A 95 -1.46 0.21 0.62
N ILE A 96 -0.34 -0.38 0.26
CA ILE A 96 1.00 0.06 0.70
C ILE A 96 1.62 0.89 -0.41
N HIS A 97 2.24 1.98 -0.06
CA HIS A 97 2.86 3.02 -0.88
C HIS A 97 1.84 3.98 -1.52
N GLY A 98 1.23 3.66 -2.66
CA GLY A 98 0.35 4.58 -3.37
C GLY A 98 1.05 5.86 -3.83
N ILE A 99 2.34 5.81 -4.13
CA ILE A 99 3.20 6.95 -4.50
C ILE A 99 2.73 7.57 -5.80
N SER A 100 2.42 6.74 -6.79
CA SER A 100 1.99 7.18 -8.12
C SER A 100 0.69 7.99 -8.11
N ILE A 101 -0.08 7.95 -7.02
CA ILE A 101 -1.24 8.82 -6.84
C ILE A 101 -0.84 10.29 -7.00
N GLY A 102 0.30 10.70 -6.42
CA GLY A 102 0.84 12.04 -6.56
C GLY A 102 1.18 12.45 -8.01
N ALA A 103 1.49 11.50 -8.88
CA ALA A 103 1.82 11.72 -10.29
C ALA A 103 0.59 11.98 -11.17
N HIS A 104 -0.61 11.67 -10.71
CA HIS A 104 -1.85 11.84 -11.47
C HIS A 104 -2.43 13.27 -11.36
N SER A 105 -3.33 13.58 -12.28
CA SER A 105 -4.05 14.86 -12.26
C SER A 105 -4.89 15.02 -10.99
N LYS A 106 -5.11 16.28 -10.56
CA LYS A 106 -5.94 16.56 -9.38
C LYS A 106 -7.35 15.95 -9.48
N MET A 107 -7.94 15.97 -10.67
CA MET A 107 -9.29 15.41 -10.88
C MET A 107 -9.30 13.89 -10.67
N TYR A 108 -8.28 13.18 -11.15
CA TYR A 108 -8.12 11.75 -10.91
C TYR A 108 -7.96 11.46 -9.41
N ARG A 109 -7.06 12.18 -8.74
CA ARG A 109 -6.81 11.98 -7.29
C ARG A 109 -8.08 12.16 -6.47
N GLN A 110 -8.86 13.23 -6.70
CA GLN A 110 -10.12 13.47 -5.98
C GLN A 110 -11.15 12.35 -6.18
N ARG A 111 -11.26 11.81 -7.40
CA ARG A 111 -12.11 10.65 -7.69
C ARG A 111 -11.62 9.42 -6.94
N LEU A 112 -10.32 9.16 -6.97
CA LEU A 112 -9.70 8.02 -6.28
C LEU A 112 -9.91 8.09 -4.77
N TYR A 113 -9.78 9.27 -4.14
CA TYR A 113 -10.02 9.41 -2.70
C TYR A 113 -11.47 9.09 -2.31
N SER A 114 -12.42 9.48 -3.14
CA SER A 114 -13.84 9.12 -2.93
C SER A 114 -14.04 7.60 -3.02
N LEU A 115 -13.41 6.95 -3.98
CA LEU A 115 -13.43 5.49 -4.14
C LEU A 115 -12.77 4.77 -2.96
N LEU A 116 -11.61 5.23 -2.49
CA LEU A 116 -10.91 4.66 -1.33
C LEU A 116 -11.77 4.73 -0.06
N LYS A 117 -12.51 5.82 0.13
CA LYS A 117 -13.46 5.94 1.24
C LYS A 117 -14.62 4.95 1.13
N GLU A 118 -15.21 4.82 -0.06
CA GLU A 118 -16.29 3.87 -0.33
C GLU A 118 -15.82 2.43 -0.08
N ALA A 119 -14.66 2.08 -0.62
CA ALA A 119 -14.02 0.79 -0.45
C ALA A 119 -13.47 0.57 0.98
N LYS A 120 -13.40 1.62 1.82
CA LYS A 120 -12.74 1.61 3.13
C LYS A 120 -11.35 1.00 3.08
N VAL A 121 -10.61 1.26 1.98
CA VAL A 121 -9.21 0.87 1.85
C VAL A 121 -8.37 1.82 2.70
N MET A 122 -7.50 1.25 3.52
CA MET A 122 -6.52 1.99 4.30
C MET A 122 -5.21 2.12 3.51
N MET A 123 -4.46 3.17 3.76
CA MET A 123 -3.15 3.40 3.14
C MET A 123 -2.03 3.23 4.16
N VAL A 124 -0.88 2.71 3.73
CA VAL A 124 0.38 2.73 4.51
C VAL A 124 1.43 3.50 3.73
N CYS A 125 1.90 4.58 4.33
CA CYS A 125 3.02 5.37 3.81
C CYS A 125 4.33 4.82 4.37
N CYS A 126 5.34 4.64 3.50
CA CYS A 126 6.69 4.18 3.86
C CYS A 126 7.72 5.18 3.31
N PRO A 127 7.94 6.31 3.97
CA PRO A 127 8.70 7.44 3.43
C PRO A 127 10.12 7.08 2.99
N THR A 128 10.90 6.40 3.82
CA THR A 128 12.31 6.09 3.50
C THR A 128 12.45 5.17 2.30
N ALA A 129 11.53 4.24 2.08
CA ALA A 129 11.69 3.17 1.09
C ALA A 129 11.76 3.67 -0.35
N TRP A 130 11.06 4.76 -0.67
CA TRP A 130 10.89 5.22 -2.06
C TRP A 130 11.17 6.72 -2.27
N ILE A 131 11.72 7.41 -1.29
CA ILE A 131 12.04 8.84 -1.40
C ILE A 131 13.03 9.15 -2.52
N ASP A 132 13.83 8.17 -2.89
CA ASP A 132 14.92 8.23 -3.87
C ASP A 132 14.55 7.65 -5.24
N THR A 133 13.35 7.85 -5.72
CA THR A 133 12.93 7.36 -7.06
C THR A 133 14.02 7.55 -8.10
N ALA A 134 14.33 6.50 -8.85
CA ALA A 134 15.32 6.53 -9.91
C ALA A 134 15.00 7.63 -10.94
N ARG A 135 16.04 8.28 -11.46
CA ARG A 135 15.89 9.27 -12.53
C ARG A 135 15.28 8.63 -13.75
N THR A 136 14.32 9.31 -14.36
CA THR A 136 13.71 8.91 -15.62
C THR A 136 13.99 9.93 -16.70
N GLU A 137 13.98 9.51 -17.97
CA GLU A 137 14.05 10.41 -19.13
C GLU A 137 12.71 11.08 -19.43
N SER A 138 11.66 10.75 -18.69
CA SER A 138 10.35 11.35 -18.85
C SER A 138 10.35 12.78 -18.34
N ILE A 139 9.92 13.72 -19.17
CA ILE A 139 9.74 15.13 -18.79
C ILE A 139 8.33 15.26 -18.23
N GLY A 140 8.21 15.56 -16.95
CA GLY A 140 6.93 15.76 -16.28
C GLY A 140 7.09 16.61 -15.02
N PRO A 141 5.99 17.00 -14.38
CA PRO A 141 6.06 17.67 -13.09
C PRO A 141 6.84 16.83 -12.09
N MET A 142 7.91 17.40 -11.55
CA MET A 142 8.68 16.76 -10.48
C MET A 142 7.95 16.98 -9.15
N HIS A 143 7.62 15.92 -8.47
CA HIS A 143 7.14 15.93 -7.09
C HIS A 143 7.87 14.82 -6.32
N ASN A 144 7.80 14.86 -4.99
CA ASN A 144 8.44 13.84 -4.19
C ASN A 144 7.79 12.47 -4.40
N SER A 145 8.57 11.43 -4.13
CA SER A 145 8.16 10.03 -4.28
C SER A 145 7.51 9.54 -2.99
N MET A 146 6.43 10.19 -2.57
CA MET A 146 5.75 9.88 -1.32
C MET A 146 4.24 9.73 -1.53
N THR A 147 3.63 8.89 -0.71
CA THR A 147 2.16 8.82 -0.57
C THR A 147 1.63 10.24 -0.28
N PRO A 148 0.63 10.76 -1.00
CA PRO A 148 0.13 12.13 -0.81
C PRO A 148 -0.75 12.24 0.45
N VAL A 149 -0.13 12.14 1.62
CA VAL A 149 -0.79 12.11 2.93
C VAL A 149 -1.52 13.42 3.22
N ASP A 150 -0.98 14.53 2.76
CA ASP A 150 -1.55 15.88 2.84
C ASP A 150 -2.90 16.02 2.10
N GLU A 151 -3.18 15.17 1.13
CA GLU A 151 -4.48 15.10 0.45
C GLU A 151 -5.36 13.95 0.97
N LEU A 152 -4.79 12.78 1.26
CA LEU A 152 -5.52 11.58 1.69
C LEU A 152 -6.21 11.77 3.05
N VAL A 153 -5.49 12.31 4.03
CA VAL A 153 -6.02 12.50 5.40
C VAL A 153 -7.19 13.48 5.41
N PRO A 154 -7.09 14.68 4.82
CA PRO A 154 -8.25 15.59 4.73
C PRO A 154 -9.41 15.01 3.92
N ALA A 155 -9.15 14.15 2.94
CA ALA A 155 -10.20 13.43 2.21
C ALA A 155 -10.89 12.34 3.05
N GLY A 156 -10.40 12.04 4.26
CA GLY A 156 -10.96 11.07 5.19
C GLY A 156 -10.53 9.63 4.94
N VAL A 157 -9.42 9.42 4.22
CA VAL A 157 -8.78 8.12 4.06
C VAL A 157 -7.93 7.83 5.29
N THR A 158 -8.00 6.63 5.85
CA THR A 158 -7.15 6.21 6.96
C THR A 158 -5.73 5.94 6.44
N VAL A 159 -4.76 6.69 6.93
CA VAL A 159 -3.33 6.51 6.60
C VAL A 159 -2.60 6.03 7.85
N ALA A 160 -1.75 5.02 7.69
CA ALA A 160 -0.81 4.55 8.71
C ALA A 160 0.63 4.70 8.20
N LEU A 161 1.58 4.49 9.09
CA LEU A 161 3.02 4.62 8.83
C LEU A 161 3.68 3.24 8.85
N GLY A 162 4.61 3.01 7.95
CA GLY A 162 5.47 1.84 7.90
C GLY A 162 6.91 2.20 7.54
N THR A 163 7.83 1.31 7.78
CA THR A 163 9.26 1.49 7.45
C THR A 163 9.63 0.81 6.13
N ASP A 164 8.83 -0.15 5.69
CA ASP A 164 9.17 -1.09 4.62
C ASP A 164 10.47 -1.84 4.94
N ASN A 165 11.45 -1.85 4.06
CA ASN A 165 12.73 -2.52 4.23
C ASN A 165 13.52 -1.96 5.42
N VAL A 166 14.19 -2.84 6.18
CA VAL A 166 15.05 -2.47 7.32
C VAL A 166 16.43 -3.09 7.13
N CYS A 167 17.44 -2.26 6.91
CA CYS A 167 18.86 -2.66 6.79
C CYS A 167 19.08 -3.86 5.87
N ASP A 168 18.45 -3.87 4.71
CA ASP A 168 18.59 -4.97 3.74
C ASP A 168 19.36 -4.54 2.47
N ALA A 169 19.44 -5.45 1.49
CA ALA A 169 20.16 -5.22 0.25
C ALA A 169 19.55 -4.11 -0.64
N MET A 170 18.26 -3.78 -0.46
CA MET A 170 17.55 -2.77 -1.24
C MET A 170 17.58 -1.39 -0.57
N VAL A 171 17.43 -1.36 0.76
CA VAL A 171 17.45 -0.13 1.56
C VAL A 171 18.42 -0.30 2.75
N PRO A 172 19.74 -0.28 2.51
CA PRO A 172 20.74 -0.61 3.53
C PRO A 172 20.84 0.40 4.67
N TRP A 173 20.32 1.60 4.50
CA TRP A 173 20.40 2.68 5.47
C TRP A 173 19.13 2.86 6.31
N SER A 174 18.07 2.10 6.05
CA SER A 174 16.83 2.17 6.84
C SER A 174 17.03 1.46 8.18
N ALA A 175 16.93 2.22 9.26
CA ALA A 175 17.07 1.70 10.63
C ALA A 175 15.77 1.11 11.20
N GLY A 176 14.65 1.22 10.49
CA GLY A 176 13.34 0.82 11.02
C GLY A 176 12.81 1.74 12.12
N ASP A 177 13.28 2.97 12.18
CA ASP A 177 12.88 3.96 13.18
C ASP A 177 11.61 4.69 12.75
N MET A 178 10.49 4.38 13.39
CA MET A 178 9.19 4.99 13.13
C MET A 178 9.17 6.50 13.39
N TRP A 179 10.02 7.02 14.27
CA TRP A 179 10.11 8.47 14.49
C TRP A 179 10.76 9.16 13.30
N HIS A 180 11.79 8.56 12.73
CA HIS A 180 12.42 9.03 11.50
C HIS A 180 11.42 9.04 10.33
N GLU A 181 10.67 7.96 10.15
CA GLU A 181 9.62 7.88 9.11
C GLU A 181 8.56 8.97 9.29
N LEU A 182 8.13 9.23 10.54
CA LEU A 182 7.15 10.27 10.82
C LEU A 182 7.67 11.68 10.49
N GLN A 183 8.94 11.95 10.81
CA GLN A 183 9.58 13.22 10.47
C GLN A 183 9.69 13.41 8.95
N LEU A 184 10.07 12.36 8.22
CA LEU A 184 10.13 12.39 6.75
C LEU A 184 8.75 12.61 6.14
N LEU A 185 7.73 11.92 6.63
CA LEU A 185 6.35 12.10 6.19
C LEU A 185 5.91 13.56 6.38
N ALA A 186 6.03 14.08 7.60
CA ALA A 186 5.62 15.44 7.92
C ALA A 186 6.33 16.49 7.04
N THR A 187 7.64 16.33 6.86
CA THR A 187 8.45 17.25 6.07
C THR A 187 8.18 17.10 4.57
N GLY A 188 8.18 15.87 4.07
CA GLY A 188 8.05 15.57 2.65
C GLY A 188 6.67 15.87 2.09
N CYS A 189 5.61 15.66 2.86
CA CYS A 189 4.24 15.98 2.49
C CYS A 189 3.80 17.39 2.92
N ARG A 190 4.65 18.16 3.62
CA ARG A 190 4.29 19.46 4.24
C ARG A 190 3.02 19.34 5.10
N PHE A 191 2.95 18.26 5.86
CA PHE A 191 1.79 17.90 6.64
C PHE A 191 2.08 18.17 8.13
N ASP A 192 1.38 19.14 8.72
CA ASP A 192 1.61 19.69 10.05
C ASP A 192 0.45 19.51 11.03
N ASP A 193 -0.57 18.71 10.66
CA ASP A 193 -1.64 18.31 11.58
C ASP A 193 -1.08 17.31 12.59
N PHE A 194 -0.71 17.81 13.77
CA PHE A 194 -0.07 17.03 14.83
C PHE A 194 -0.96 15.90 15.34
N ASP A 195 -2.26 16.12 15.50
CA ASP A 195 -3.19 15.11 15.97
C ASP A 195 -3.34 13.96 14.96
N ALA A 196 -3.36 14.29 13.67
CA ALA A 196 -3.37 13.31 12.62
C ALA A 196 -2.03 12.53 12.56
N LEU A 197 -0.89 13.21 12.71
CA LEU A 197 0.43 12.57 12.75
C LEU A 197 0.54 11.54 13.89
N VAL A 198 0.03 11.88 15.08
CA VAL A 198 -0.02 10.92 16.20
C VAL A 198 -0.86 9.71 15.85
N LYS A 199 -2.04 9.88 15.25
CA LYS A 199 -2.90 8.76 14.82
C LYS A 199 -2.24 7.90 13.75
N ILE A 200 -1.57 8.53 12.77
CA ILE A 200 -0.83 7.85 11.71
C ILE A 200 0.24 6.92 12.30
N ALA A 201 0.98 7.42 13.29
CA ALA A 201 2.06 6.68 13.93
C ALA A 201 1.61 5.63 14.97
N THR A 202 0.32 5.61 15.36
CA THR A 202 -0.17 4.78 16.47
C THR A 202 -1.45 4.02 16.13
N GLU A 203 -2.61 4.66 16.32
CA GLU A 203 -3.94 4.01 16.20
C GLU A 203 -4.17 3.42 14.81
N ASN A 204 -3.79 4.16 13.77
CA ASN A 204 -4.04 3.73 12.39
C ASN A 204 -3.19 2.51 12.02
N GLY A 205 -1.97 2.39 12.58
CA GLY A 205 -1.16 1.19 12.46
C GLY A 205 -1.84 -0.04 13.06
N ARG A 206 -2.47 0.12 14.23
CA ARG A 206 -3.26 -0.96 14.85
C ARG A 206 -4.43 -1.37 13.96
N LYS A 207 -5.16 -0.40 13.37
CA LYS A 207 -6.26 -0.67 12.42
C LYS A 207 -5.76 -1.42 11.18
N ALA A 208 -4.65 -0.95 10.59
CA ALA A 208 -4.06 -1.60 9.42
C ALA A 208 -3.64 -3.05 9.71
N LEU A 209 -3.30 -3.38 10.94
CA LEU A 209 -2.96 -4.75 11.38
C LEU A 209 -4.18 -5.55 11.88
N GLY A 210 -5.39 -4.98 11.87
CA GLY A 210 -6.59 -5.64 12.37
C GLY A 210 -6.58 -5.88 13.88
N LEU A 211 -5.88 -5.05 14.65
CA LEU A 211 -5.74 -5.16 16.11
C LEU A 211 -6.81 -4.37 16.89
N ASP A 212 -7.71 -3.69 16.22
CA ASP A 212 -8.78 -2.89 16.86
C ASP A 212 -9.99 -3.73 17.31
N LYS A 213 -10.03 -4.99 16.96
CA LYS A 213 -11.13 -5.90 17.30
C LYS A 213 -10.87 -6.64 18.62
N GLY A 214 -10.53 -5.90 19.68
CA GLY A 214 -10.64 -6.40 21.07
C GLY A 214 -9.64 -7.48 21.44
N GLU A 215 -8.36 -7.19 21.34
CA GLU A 215 -7.30 -7.88 22.12
C GLU A 215 -6.58 -6.88 23.02
#